data_c1009443f1ed6d948bd3a34630e3279f
#
_entry.id   c1009443f1ed6d948bd3a34630e3279f
#
_cell.length_a   1.000
_cell.length_b   1.000
_cell.length_c   1.000
_cell.angle_alpha   90.00
_cell.angle_beta   90.00
_cell.angle_gamma   90.00
#
_symmetry.space_group_name_H-M   'P 1'
#
loop_
_entity.id
_entity.type
_entity.pdbx_description
1 polymer ?
#
loop_
_entity_poly.entity_id
_entity_poly.type
_entity_poly.pdbx_seq_one_letter_code
_entity_poly.pdbx_strand_id
1 'polypeptide(L)'
;MLNRWENSIVLAPMSKGSNLPFRRLCCEFGATVTVSEMIFASSLAQGKRKDQALLRRSPLEKCFGVQLLTNRPEELSACLPIIEASGADFVDLNCGCPVTEMTERGMGAQLLDRLTRLEKLLEVLEKEAHIPFTVKLRAGYKAGHVNIQTTARMAQEHGACAIAVHGRTREQRYTGTADWNVVKQAVESVNIPVIGNGDILTWYEAQDRLNLSGATGLMIGRGALIKPWIFQELREKTDLDLTPQERIAIYLRLTNYMLEHFGDDAHGQRTVSSFLFWHFDLFNRYRYLPYDQYYEASLQHPLIQTRLNNIYDGRPLEVALAGYGKSFREDMANLFVKCAAEKHPQVWLENELLPLAQKLMENYRRQAEEKAAEKALKEAQKQAQPSSSGLPFNEPIADSLPNS
;
A
#
# COMPACT_ATOMS: atom_id res chain seq x y z
N MET A 1 -4.34 14.01 -24.55
CA MET A 1 -3.85 12.96 -23.63
C MET A 1 -3.32 13.52 -22.29
N LEU A 2 -2.67 14.68 -22.25
CA LEU A 2 -2.16 15.31 -21.00
C LEU A 2 -3.27 15.54 -19.96
N ASN A 3 -4.47 15.89 -20.37
CA ASN A 3 -5.61 16.19 -19.49
C ASN A 3 -6.09 15.00 -18.60
N ARG A 4 -5.71 13.76 -18.95
CA ARG A 4 -6.13 12.55 -18.20
C ARG A 4 -5.39 12.38 -16.87
N TRP A 5 -4.18 12.93 -16.77
CA TRP A 5 -3.33 12.82 -15.59
C TRP A 5 -3.45 14.01 -14.63
N GLU A 6 -4.02 15.09 -15.10
CA GLU A 6 -4.23 16.31 -14.30
C GLU A 6 -5.25 16.05 -13.19
N ASN A 7 -4.86 16.34 -11.95
CA ASN A 7 -5.64 16.06 -10.74
C ASN A 7 -6.07 14.58 -10.59
N SER A 8 -5.33 13.66 -11.23
CA SER A 8 -5.66 12.23 -11.14
C SER A 8 -5.40 11.68 -9.74
N ILE A 9 -6.33 10.82 -9.29
CA ILE A 9 -6.17 10.04 -8.06
C ILE A 9 -6.14 8.57 -8.46
N VAL A 10 -4.92 8.02 -8.44
CA VAL A 10 -4.60 6.71 -9.01
C VAL A 10 -4.57 5.65 -7.91
N LEU A 11 -5.24 4.52 -8.10
CA LEU A 11 -5.00 3.34 -7.29
C LEU A 11 -3.69 2.67 -7.71
N ALA A 12 -2.76 2.54 -6.77
CA ALA A 12 -1.44 1.95 -7.03
C ALA A 12 -1.55 0.47 -7.42
N PRO A 13 -0.70 -0.01 -8.36
CA PRO A 13 -0.54 -1.44 -8.60
C PRO A 13 0.05 -2.14 -7.38
N MET A 14 -0.68 -3.10 -6.82
CA MET A 14 -0.29 -3.84 -5.60
C MET A 14 -0.65 -5.30 -5.76
N SER A 15 0.30 -6.20 -5.53
CA SER A 15 0.02 -7.64 -5.49
C SER A 15 -1.09 -7.93 -4.47
N LYS A 16 -2.15 -8.63 -4.89
CA LYS A 16 -3.43 -8.84 -4.20
C LYS A 16 -4.28 -7.57 -4.03
N GLY A 17 -3.68 -6.41 -3.80
CA GLY A 17 -4.38 -5.17 -3.43
C GLY A 17 -4.88 -4.34 -4.61
N SER A 18 -4.66 -4.74 -5.85
CA SER A 18 -5.26 -4.12 -7.04
C SER A 18 -5.92 -5.14 -7.98
N ASN A 19 -6.51 -6.20 -7.39
CA ASN A 19 -7.39 -7.10 -8.12
C ASN A 19 -8.65 -6.37 -8.61
N LEU A 20 -9.32 -6.92 -9.60
CA LEU A 20 -10.50 -6.29 -10.23
C LEU A 20 -11.60 -5.91 -9.22
N PRO A 21 -12.02 -6.78 -8.27
CA PRO A 21 -12.99 -6.42 -7.24
C PRO A 21 -12.62 -5.19 -6.41
N PHE A 22 -11.37 -5.10 -5.97
CA PHE A 22 -10.91 -3.97 -5.16
C PHE A 22 -10.78 -2.69 -6.00
N ARG A 23 -10.30 -2.79 -7.27
CA ARG A 23 -10.29 -1.66 -8.20
C ARG A 23 -11.70 -1.12 -8.44
N ARG A 24 -12.68 -2.03 -8.65
CA ARG A 24 -14.10 -1.67 -8.81
C ARG A 24 -14.61 -0.88 -7.61
N LEU A 25 -14.35 -1.35 -6.38
CA LEU A 25 -14.72 -0.66 -5.15
C LEU A 25 -14.07 0.73 -5.06
N CYS A 26 -12.77 0.85 -5.36
CA CYS A 26 -12.08 2.14 -5.34
C CYS A 26 -12.64 3.13 -6.38
N CYS A 27 -13.09 2.65 -7.54
CA CYS A 27 -13.74 3.48 -8.56
C CYS A 27 -15.09 4.05 -8.08
N GLU A 28 -15.86 3.31 -7.29
CA GLU A 28 -17.09 3.82 -6.67
C GLU A 28 -16.82 5.00 -5.74
N PHE A 29 -15.69 4.98 -5.04
CA PHE A 29 -15.24 6.08 -4.21
C PHE A 29 -14.48 7.18 -4.96
N GLY A 30 -14.28 7.05 -6.27
CA GLY A 30 -13.74 8.12 -7.11
C GLY A 30 -12.28 7.98 -7.51
N ALA A 31 -11.69 6.79 -7.44
CA ALA A 31 -10.42 6.53 -8.12
C ALA A 31 -10.57 6.82 -9.62
N THR A 32 -9.75 7.73 -10.15
CA THR A 32 -9.87 8.18 -11.55
C THR A 32 -9.10 7.29 -12.53
N VAL A 33 -8.02 6.70 -12.05
CA VAL A 33 -7.16 5.78 -12.79
C VAL A 33 -6.89 4.56 -11.92
N THR A 34 -6.93 3.39 -12.53
CA THR A 34 -6.56 2.13 -11.88
C THR A 34 -5.49 1.41 -12.68
N VAL A 35 -4.69 0.61 -11.99
CA VAL A 35 -3.65 -0.21 -12.62
C VAL A 35 -3.80 -1.65 -12.13
N SER A 36 -3.61 -2.62 -13.02
CA SER A 36 -3.67 -4.04 -12.69
C SER A 36 -2.65 -4.43 -11.60
N GLU A 37 -2.80 -5.59 -11.02
CA GLU A 37 -1.67 -6.24 -10.35
C GLU A 37 -0.50 -6.39 -11.33
N MET A 38 0.71 -6.46 -10.79
CA MET A 38 1.92 -6.66 -11.55
C MET A 38 1.89 -8.02 -12.28
N ILE A 39 2.04 -8.01 -13.58
CA ILE A 39 2.03 -9.18 -14.45
C ILE A 39 3.45 -9.47 -14.94
N PHE A 40 3.89 -10.73 -14.84
CA PHE A 40 5.13 -11.17 -15.47
C PHE A 40 4.98 -11.25 -16.99
N ALA A 41 5.76 -10.46 -17.72
CA ALA A 41 5.68 -10.46 -19.19
C ALA A 41 5.90 -11.86 -19.79
N SER A 42 6.87 -12.62 -19.28
CA SER A 42 7.11 -13.99 -19.72
C SER A 42 5.90 -14.92 -19.58
N SER A 43 5.16 -14.77 -18.48
CA SER A 43 3.97 -15.58 -18.22
C SER A 43 2.79 -15.18 -19.09
N LEU A 44 2.60 -13.89 -19.30
CA LEU A 44 1.54 -13.35 -20.17
C LEU A 44 1.79 -13.75 -21.64
N ALA A 45 3.03 -13.60 -22.14
CA ALA A 45 3.43 -14.02 -23.47
C ALA A 45 3.22 -15.53 -23.72
N GLN A 46 3.35 -16.35 -22.67
CA GLN A 46 3.05 -17.79 -22.71
C GLN A 46 1.56 -18.12 -22.63
N GLY A 47 0.68 -17.12 -22.55
CA GLY A 47 -0.77 -17.31 -22.50
C GLY A 47 -1.28 -17.92 -21.19
N LYS A 48 -0.58 -17.76 -20.07
CA LYS A 48 -1.02 -18.32 -18.80
C LYS A 48 -2.34 -17.67 -18.35
N ARG A 49 -3.37 -18.49 -18.13
CA ARG A 49 -4.74 -18.05 -17.79
C ARG A 49 -4.80 -17.12 -16.60
N LYS A 50 -3.96 -17.34 -15.59
CA LYS A 50 -3.90 -16.50 -14.38
C LYS A 50 -3.51 -15.06 -14.72
N ASP A 51 -2.51 -14.89 -15.59
CA ASP A 51 -2.01 -13.56 -15.98
C ASP A 51 -2.99 -12.89 -16.95
N GLN A 52 -3.59 -13.64 -17.87
CA GLN A 52 -4.68 -13.14 -18.73
C GLN A 52 -5.90 -12.65 -17.93
N ALA A 53 -6.22 -13.28 -16.79
CA ALA A 53 -7.31 -12.84 -15.94
C ALA A 53 -7.08 -11.44 -15.31
N LEU A 54 -5.81 -11.03 -15.16
CA LEU A 54 -5.44 -9.71 -14.64
C LEU A 54 -5.65 -8.58 -15.66
N LEU A 55 -5.86 -8.91 -16.94
CA LEU A 55 -6.18 -7.94 -17.99
C LEU A 55 -7.65 -7.48 -17.95
N ARG A 56 -8.51 -8.18 -17.21
CA ARG A 56 -9.94 -7.83 -17.10
C ARG A 56 -10.11 -6.48 -16.42
N ARG A 57 -11.08 -5.70 -16.91
CA ARG A 57 -11.48 -4.41 -16.32
C ARG A 57 -12.97 -4.41 -15.95
N SER A 58 -13.33 -3.54 -15.01
CA SER A 58 -14.72 -3.21 -14.69
C SER A 58 -15.21 -2.07 -15.60
N PRO A 59 -16.50 -2.02 -15.94
CA PRO A 59 -17.09 -0.87 -16.64
C PRO A 59 -16.95 0.46 -15.87
N LEU A 60 -16.74 0.41 -14.55
CA LEU A 60 -16.52 1.59 -13.71
C LEU A 60 -15.10 2.19 -13.86
N GLU A 61 -14.15 1.44 -14.41
CA GLU A 61 -12.78 1.89 -14.61
C GLU A 61 -12.69 2.79 -15.85
N LYS A 62 -12.78 4.10 -15.66
CA LYS A 62 -12.73 5.10 -16.75
C LYS A 62 -11.35 5.12 -17.43
N CYS A 63 -10.29 4.84 -16.69
CA CYS A 63 -8.93 4.71 -17.18
C CYS A 63 -8.26 3.54 -16.48
N PHE A 64 -7.92 2.50 -17.25
CA PHE A 64 -7.32 1.26 -16.75
C PHE A 64 -6.00 0.97 -17.44
N GLY A 65 -4.93 0.79 -16.66
CA GLY A 65 -3.61 0.41 -17.13
C GLY A 65 -3.24 -1.02 -16.75
N VAL A 66 -2.41 -1.62 -17.56
CA VAL A 66 -1.83 -2.96 -17.29
C VAL A 66 -0.36 -2.81 -16.94
N GLN A 67 0.03 -3.26 -15.74
CA GLN A 67 1.42 -3.18 -15.29
C GLN A 67 2.20 -4.45 -15.63
N LEU A 68 3.30 -4.29 -16.36
CA LEU A 68 4.24 -5.36 -16.70
C LEU A 68 5.52 -5.32 -15.84
N LEU A 69 5.99 -6.51 -15.50
CA LEU A 69 7.30 -6.74 -14.89
C LEU A 69 8.14 -7.63 -15.82
N THR A 70 9.23 -7.09 -16.31
CA THR A 70 10.24 -7.82 -17.09
C THR A 70 11.59 -7.09 -17.05
N ASN A 71 12.63 -7.75 -17.51
CA ASN A 71 13.93 -7.17 -17.85
C ASN A 71 14.38 -7.58 -19.25
N ARG A 72 13.46 -8.15 -20.05
CA ARG A 72 13.72 -8.67 -21.39
C ARG A 72 12.87 -7.95 -22.42
N PRO A 73 13.51 -7.26 -23.38
CA PRO A 73 12.81 -6.55 -24.46
C PRO A 73 11.86 -7.46 -25.27
N GLU A 74 12.28 -8.68 -25.57
CA GLU A 74 11.50 -9.64 -26.36
C GLU A 74 10.22 -10.11 -25.64
N GLU A 75 10.24 -10.23 -24.30
CA GLU A 75 9.06 -10.55 -23.51
C GLU A 75 8.08 -9.38 -23.49
N LEU A 76 8.60 -8.14 -23.40
CA LEU A 76 7.81 -6.92 -23.42
C LEU A 76 7.10 -6.78 -24.78
N SER A 77 7.84 -6.87 -25.88
CA SER A 77 7.33 -6.84 -27.25
C SER A 77 6.18 -7.84 -27.44
N ALA A 78 6.38 -9.09 -27.03
CA ALA A 78 5.35 -10.14 -27.15
C ALA A 78 4.05 -9.85 -26.35
N CYS A 79 4.12 -9.03 -25.31
CA CYS A 79 2.96 -8.69 -24.47
C CYS A 79 2.13 -7.53 -25.01
N LEU A 80 2.72 -6.59 -25.76
CA LEU A 80 2.03 -5.37 -26.21
C LEU A 80 0.75 -5.66 -26.98
N PRO A 81 0.74 -6.51 -28.02
CA PRO A 81 -0.50 -6.83 -28.75
C PRO A 81 -1.57 -7.47 -27.87
N ILE A 82 -1.18 -8.27 -26.86
CA ILE A 82 -2.13 -8.92 -25.94
C ILE A 82 -2.80 -7.89 -25.05
N ILE A 83 -2.04 -6.90 -24.57
CA ILE A 83 -2.55 -5.83 -23.70
C ILE A 83 -3.45 -4.89 -24.50
N GLU A 84 -3.05 -4.51 -25.69
CA GLU A 84 -3.84 -3.67 -26.61
C GLU A 84 -5.19 -4.32 -26.92
N ALA A 85 -5.17 -5.61 -27.27
CA ALA A 85 -6.38 -6.38 -27.54
C ALA A 85 -7.29 -6.53 -26.30
N SER A 86 -6.77 -6.39 -25.07
CA SER A 86 -7.57 -6.44 -23.84
C SER A 86 -8.40 -5.19 -23.60
N GLY A 87 -8.17 -4.11 -24.34
CA GLY A 87 -8.83 -2.81 -24.17
C GLY A 87 -8.28 -2.00 -22.99
N ALA A 88 -7.02 -2.24 -22.60
CA ALA A 88 -6.31 -1.37 -21.67
C ALA A 88 -6.09 0.02 -22.28
N ASP A 89 -6.17 1.07 -21.45
CA ASP A 89 -5.96 2.45 -21.90
C ASP A 89 -4.47 2.81 -21.98
N PHE A 90 -3.61 2.09 -21.26
CA PHE A 90 -2.15 2.27 -21.27
C PHE A 90 -1.41 1.04 -20.70
N VAL A 91 -0.13 0.95 -21.03
CA VAL A 91 0.82 0.00 -20.43
C VAL A 91 1.64 0.73 -19.35
N ASP A 92 1.86 0.10 -18.20
CA ASP A 92 2.74 0.63 -17.15
C ASP A 92 3.95 -0.29 -16.94
N LEU A 93 5.16 0.24 -17.07
CA LEU A 93 6.39 -0.51 -16.82
C LEU A 93 6.78 -0.43 -15.34
N ASN A 94 6.90 -1.58 -14.67
CA ASN A 94 7.31 -1.66 -13.28
C ASN A 94 8.83 -1.52 -13.12
N CYS A 95 9.26 -0.36 -12.64
CA CYS A 95 10.65 -0.08 -12.23
C CYS A 95 10.75 0.19 -10.72
N GLY A 96 9.78 -0.29 -9.92
CA GLY A 96 9.70 0.03 -8.49
C GLY A 96 9.56 -1.15 -7.55
N CYS A 97 9.31 -2.37 -8.03
CA CYS A 97 9.13 -3.54 -7.16
C CYS A 97 10.42 -3.82 -6.36
N PRO A 98 10.37 -3.76 -4.99
CA PRO A 98 11.56 -3.90 -4.16
C PRO A 98 11.83 -5.35 -3.71
N VAL A 99 10.97 -6.30 -4.10
CA VAL A 99 11.03 -7.70 -3.66
C VAL A 99 12.34 -8.33 -4.12
N THR A 100 13.03 -9.00 -3.20
CA THR A 100 14.38 -9.54 -3.44
C THR A 100 14.43 -10.49 -4.60
N GLU A 101 13.49 -11.45 -4.69
CA GLU A 101 13.39 -12.39 -5.81
C GLU A 101 13.29 -11.69 -7.17
N MET A 102 12.60 -10.56 -7.25
CA MET A 102 12.45 -9.79 -8.50
C MET A 102 13.72 -9.04 -8.84
N THR A 103 14.34 -8.41 -7.84
CA THR A 103 15.55 -7.62 -8.06
C THR A 103 16.79 -8.50 -8.35
N GLU A 104 16.91 -9.69 -7.74
CA GLU A 104 17.95 -10.67 -8.07
C GLU A 104 17.83 -11.18 -9.50
N ARG A 105 16.62 -11.27 -10.02
CA ARG A 105 16.36 -11.59 -11.43
C ARG A 105 16.56 -10.39 -12.38
N GLY A 106 16.97 -9.21 -11.86
CA GLY A 106 17.24 -8.02 -12.64
C GLY A 106 16.00 -7.22 -13.05
N MET A 107 14.85 -7.44 -12.40
CA MET A 107 13.55 -6.81 -12.70
C MET A 107 13.16 -5.77 -11.65
N GLY A 108 12.10 -5.02 -11.91
CA GLY A 108 11.54 -4.04 -10.99
C GLY A 108 12.55 -2.95 -10.62
N ALA A 109 12.74 -2.69 -9.35
CA ALA A 109 13.64 -1.62 -8.90
C ALA A 109 15.11 -1.83 -9.29
N GLN A 110 15.55 -3.05 -9.66
CA GLN A 110 16.90 -3.30 -10.16
C GLN A 110 17.17 -2.57 -11.47
N LEU A 111 16.15 -2.27 -12.26
CA LEU A 111 16.31 -1.48 -13.48
C LEU A 111 16.84 -0.07 -13.21
N LEU A 112 16.59 0.49 -12.02
CA LEU A 112 17.12 1.80 -11.61
C LEU A 112 18.64 1.80 -11.39
N ASP A 113 19.25 0.62 -11.18
CA ASP A 113 20.68 0.40 -11.07
C ASP A 113 21.29 -0.13 -12.39
N ARG A 114 20.45 -0.41 -13.38
CA ARG A 114 20.83 -1.00 -14.68
C ARG A 114 20.25 -0.17 -15.83
N LEU A 115 20.64 1.09 -15.94
CA LEU A 115 20.04 2.07 -16.85
C LEU A 115 20.06 1.64 -18.32
N THR A 116 21.13 1.03 -18.79
CA THR A 116 21.20 0.49 -20.18
C THR A 116 20.12 -0.58 -20.43
N ARG A 117 19.73 -1.34 -19.40
CA ARG A 117 18.64 -2.32 -19.53
C ARG A 117 17.27 -1.67 -19.51
N LEU A 118 17.09 -0.65 -18.66
CA LEU A 118 15.88 0.17 -18.66
C LEU A 118 15.68 0.83 -20.02
N GLU A 119 16.72 1.43 -20.58
CA GLU A 119 16.71 2.09 -21.88
C GLU A 119 16.22 1.14 -23.00
N LYS A 120 16.74 -0.10 -23.05
CA LYS A 120 16.31 -1.10 -24.05
C LYS A 120 14.81 -1.45 -23.92
N LEU A 121 14.26 -1.47 -22.70
CA LEU A 121 12.83 -1.69 -22.51
C LEU A 121 12.01 -0.47 -22.95
N LEU A 122 12.49 0.73 -22.68
CA LEU A 122 11.84 1.96 -23.12
C LEU A 122 11.87 2.09 -24.65
N GLU A 123 12.97 1.71 -25.32
CA GLU A 123 13.05 1.65 -26.78
C GLU A 123 11.98 0.72 -27.40
N VAL A 124 11.68 -0.41 -26.76
CA VAL A 124 10.59 -1.30 -27.23
C VAL A 124 9.24 -0.60 -27.08
N LEU A 125 8.97 0.04 -25.94
CA LEU A 125 7.71 0.76 -25.73
C LEU A 125 7.56 1.92 -26.73
N GLU A 126 8.61 2.68 -26.98
CA GLU A 126 8.62 3.77 -27.94
C GLU A 126 8.30 3.31 -29.37
N LYS A 127 8.90 2.18 -29.79
CA LYS A 127 8.81 1.69 -31.17
C LYS A 127 7.56 0.85 -31.44
N GLU A 128 7.07 0.10 -30.45
CA GLU A 128 6.10 -0.96 -30.67
C GLU A 128 4.76 -0.78 -29.92
N ALA A 129 4.68 0.10 -28.90
CA ALA A 129 3.41 0.35 -28.22
C ALA A 129 2.51 1.27 -29.05
N HIS A 130 1.29 0.80 -29.38
CA HIS A 130 0.28 1.60 -30.09
C HIS A 130 -0.69 2.30 -29.13
N ILE A 131 -0.63 1.96 -27.84
CA ILE A 131 -1.32 2.69 -26.77
C ILE A 131 -0.30 3.43 -25.90
N PRO A 132 -0.69 4.48 -25.16
CA PRO A 132 0.21 5.21 -24.26
C PRO A 132 0.90 4.29 -23.27
N PHE A 133 2.10 4.65 -22.83
CA PHE A 133 2.75 3.95 -21.74
C PHE A 133 3.20 4.90 -20.63
N THR A 134 3.31 4.35 -19.42
CA THR A 134 3.79 5.01 -18.21
C THR A 134 4.91 4.19 -17.57
N VAL A 135 5.68 4.81 -16.69
CA VAL A 135 6.73 4.12 -15.94
C VAL A 135 6.55 4.38 -14.44
N LYS A 136 6.51 3.31 -13.64
CA LYS A 136 6.44 3.44 -12.18
C LYS A 136 7.83 3.30 -11.57
N LEU A 137 8.34 4.40 -11.00
CA LEU A 137 9.69 4.57 -10.48
C LEU A 137 9.75 4.61 -8.95
N ARG A 138 10.93 4.39 -8.40
CA ARG A 138 11.34 4.77 -7.04
C ARG A 138 12.44 5.82 -7.10
N ALA A 139 12.79 6.41 -5.94
CA ALA A 139 13.88 7.37 -5.79
C ALA A 139 15.22 6.88 -6.37
N GLY A 140 15.46 5.58 -6.31
CA GLY A 140 16.64 4.88 -6.76
C GLY A 140 16.71 3.48 -6.18
N TYR A 141 17.81 2.78 -6.43
CA TYR A 141 18.03 1.42 -5.93
C TYR A 141 18.55 1.41 -4.50
N LYS A 142 19.68 2.10 -4.24
CA LYS A 142 20.37 2.14 -2.94
C LYS A 142 20.01 3.39 -2.15
N ALA A 143 19.99 3.27 -0.83
CA ALA A 143 19.93 4.43 0.06
C ALA A 143 21.13 5.34 -0.21
N GLY A 144 20.91 6.66 -0.23
CA GLY A 144 21.94 7.64 -0.55
C GLY A 144 22.31 7.75 -2.03
N HIS A 145 21.74 6.91 -2.91
CA HIS A 145 21.95 7.00 -4.37
C HIS A 145 20.62 7.21 -5.09
N VAL A 146 20.16 8.46 -5.06
CA VAL A 146 18.93 8.91 -5.74
C VAL A 146 19.28 9.27 -7.18
N ASN A 147 18.62 8.63 -8.16
CA ASN A 147 18.81 8.91 -9.59
C ASN A 147 17.50 9.19 -10.33
N ILE A 148 16.50 9.66 -9.59
CA ILE A 148 15.16 9.91 -10.11
C ILE A 148 15.14 10.86 -11.30
N GLN A 149 15.96 11.93 -11.30
CA GLN A 149 16.02 12.90 -12.39
C GLN A 149 16.49 12.25 -13.71
N THR A 150 17.49 11.36 -13.64
CA THR A 150 17.99 10.64 -14.80
C THR A 150 16.95 9.67 -15.33
N THR A 151 16.34 8.87 -14.46
CA THR A 151 15.34 7.87 -14.87
C THR A 151 14.04 8.50 -15.36
N ALA A 152 13.64 9.64 -14.79
CA ALA A 152 12.48 10.40 -15.24
C ALA A 152 12.69 10.99 -16.65
N ARG A 153 13.85 11.62 -16.89
CA ARG A 153 14.20 12.14 -18.22
C ARG A 153 14.27 11.03 -19.25
N MET A 154 14.94 9.94 -18.95
CA MET A 154 15.01 8.77 -19.84
C MET A 154 13.61 8.27 -20.22
N ALA A 155 12.67 8.15 -19.26
CA ALA A 155 11.32 7.76 -19.55
C ALA A 155 10.61 8.75 -20.50
N GLN A 156 10.77 10.06 -20.27
CA GLN A 156 10.21 11.10 -21.15
C GLN A 156 10.83 11.09 -22.55
N GLU A 157 12.13 10.95 -22.67
CA GLU A 157 12.88 10.94 -23.94
C GLU A 157 12.42 9.81 -24.85
N HIS A 158 12.01 8.67 -24.27
CA HIS A 158 11.42 7.54 -24.99
C HIS A 158 9.90 7.60 -25.12
N GLY A 159 9.26 8.72 -24.80
CA GLY A 159 7.84 8.95 -25.08
C GLY A 159 6.86 8.45 -24.02
N ALA A 160 7.29 8.22 -22.77
CA ALA A 160 6.35 7.98 -21.67
C ALA A 160 5.37 9.14 -21.55
N CYS A 161 4.06 8.84 -21.45
CA CYS A 161 3.02 9.88 -21.35
C CYS A 161 2.84 10.41 -19.91
N ALA A 162 3.33 9.69 -18.91
CA ALA A 162 3.39 10.08 -17.50
C ALA A 162 4.35 9.15 -16.74
N ILE A 163 4.80 9.58 -15.55
CA ILE A 163 5.56 8.74 -14.63
C ILE A 163 4.91 8.75 -13.24
N ALA A 164 4.98 7.63 -12.52
CA ALA A 164 4.58 7.55 -11.12
C ALA A 164 5.83 7.36 -10.24
N VAL A 165 6.04 8.22 -9.24
CA VAL A 165 7.26 8.27 -8.44
C VAL A 165 6.97 7.96 -6.98
N HIS A 166 7.50 6.84 -6.47
CA HIS A 166 7.47 6.55 -5.04
C HIS A 166 8.72 7.13 -4.37
N GLY A 167 8.53 8.06 -3.43
CA GLY A 167 9.60 8.79 -2.73
C GLY A 167 10.48 7.94 -1.80
N ARG A 168 10.71 6.68 -2.11
CA ARG A 168 11.63 5.76 -1.38
C ARG A 168 12.54 5.02 -2.35
N THR A 169 13.74 4.67 -1.90
CA THR A 169 14.61 3.73 -2.63
C THR A 169 14.13 2.29 -2.49
N ARG A 170 14.72 1.38 -3.28
CA ARG A 170 14.48 -0.08 -3.14
C ARG A 170 14.88 -0.60 -1.77
N GLU A 171 16.01 -0.17 -1.24
CA GLU A 171 16.52 -0.62 0.06
C GLU A 171 15.61 -0.22 1.21
N GLN A 172 15.04 0.98 1.16
CA GLN A 172 14.09 1.45 2.17
C GLN A 172 12.81 0.61 2.19
N ARG A 173 12.40 0.01 1.08
CA ARG A 173 11.11 -0.70 0.98
C ARG A 173 9.95 0.16 1.49
N TYR A 174 9.59 0.00 2.77
CA TYR A 174 8.56 0.76 3.49
C TYR A 174 9.07 1.34 4.82
N THR A 175 10.39 1.23 5.11
CA THR A 175 11.00 1.83 6.30
C THR A 175 11.26 3.31 6.08
N GLY A 176 11.24 4.08 7.16
CA GLY A 176 11.34 5.54 7.09
C GLY A 176 10.15 6.18 6.35
N THR A 177 10.22 7.46 6.12
CA THR A 177 9.20 8.25 5.40
C THR A 177 9.47 8.30 3.91
N ALA A 178 8.42 8.43 3.09
CA ALA A 178 8.57 8.74 1.67
C ALA A 178 9.03 10.19 1.52
N ASP A 179 10.14 10.41 0.83
CA ASP A 179 10.68 11.75 0.58
C ASP A 179 10.00 12.41 -0.62
N TRP A 180 9.17 13.39 -0.37
CA TRP A 180 8.45 14.12 -1.42
C TRP A 180 9.31 15.16 -2.14
N ASN A 181 10.51 15.50 -1.63
CA ASN A 181 11.50 16.26 -2.40
C ASN A 181 12.04 15.46 -3.59
N VAL A 182 12.09 14.14 -3.49
CA VAL A 182 12.40 13.27 -4.63
C VAL A 182 11.32 13.37 -5.72
N VAL A 183 10.05 13.45 -5.33
CA VAL A 183 8.95 13.69 -6.28
C VAL A 183 9.09 15.06 -6.93
N LYS A 184 9.40 16.10 -6.15
CA LYS A 184 9.70 17.46 -6.65
C LYS A 184 10.83 17.45 -7.65
N GLN A 185 11.94 16.78 -7.36
CA GLN A 185 13.08 16.65 -8.30
C GLN A 185 12.67 15.99 -9.62
N ALA A 186 11.75 15.00 -9.58
CA ALA A 186 11.21 14.42 -10.81
C ALA A 186 10.38 15.44 -11.59
N VAL A 187 9.47 16.16 -10.91
CA VAL A 187 8.64 17.23 -11.52
C VAL A 187 9.52 18.29 -12.20
N GLU A 188 10.56 18.75 -11.54
CA GLU A 188 11.48 19.77 -12.06
C GLU A 188 12.36 19.26 -13.23
N SER A 189 12.43 17.95 -13.44
CA SER A 189 13.31 17.35 -14.45
C SER A 189 12.63 16.99 -15.77
N VAL A 190 11.29 16.98 -15.82
CA VAL A 190 10.52 16.56 -17.00
C VAL A 190 9.32 17.50 -17.27
N ASN A 191 8.79 17.43 -18.49
CA ASN A 191 7.58 18.16 -18.90
C ASN A 191 6.32 17.28 -18.96
N ILE A 192 6.46 15.98 -18.75
CA ILE A 192 5.34 15.06 -18.70
C ILE A 192 4.74 15.01 -17.27
N PRO A 193 3.46 14.65 -17.11
CA PRO A 193 2.82 14.50 -15.82
C PRO A 193 3.58 13.58 -14.87
N VAL A 194 3.78 14.03 -13.63
CA VAL A 194 4.37 13.25 -12.54
C VAL A 194 3.33 12.97 -11.48
N ILE A 195 3.11 11.69 -11.18
CA ILE A 195 2.16 11.21 -10.19
C ILE A 195 2.92 10.84 -8.92
N GLY A 196 2.71 11.61 -7.84
CA GLY A 196 3.40 11.39 -6.57
C GLY A 196 2.83 10.21 -5.79
N ASN A 197 3.70 9.42 -5.17
CA ASN A 197 3.30 8.22 -4.40
C ASN A 197 4.10 8.08 -3.11
N GLY A 198 3.42 7.76 -2.02
CA GLY A 198 4.02 7.40 -0.73
C GLY A 198 3.40 8.13 0.46
N ASP A 199 3.05 7.37 1.49
CA ASP A 199 2.62 7.84 2.81
C ASP A 199 1.48 8.87 2.80
N ILE A 200 0.38 8.52 2.14
CA ILE A 200 -0.85 9.31 2.13
C ILE A 200 -1.95 8.49 2.79
N LEU A 201 -2.58 9.04 3.83
CA LEU A 201 -3.73 8.48 4.51
C LEU A 201 -4.89 9.47 4.65
N THR A 202 -4.63 10.78 4.55
CA THR A 202 -5.63 11.83 4.70
C THR A 202 -5.57 12.83 3.54
N TRP A 203 -6.66 13.58 3.34
CA TRP A 203 -6.73 14.58 2.29
C TRP A 203 -5.76 15.75 2.52
N TYR A 204 -5.51 16.13 3.77
CA TYR A 204 -4.60 17.21 4.12
C TYR A 204 -3.14 16.82 3.92
N GLU A 205 -2.72 15.57 4.29
CA GLU A 205 -1.41 15.07 3.91
C GLU A 205 -1.22 15.08 2.39
N ALA A 206 -2.25 14.70 1.64
CA ALA A 206 -2.23 14.73 0.17
C ALA A 206 -2.04 16.14 -0.38
N GLN A 207 -2.77 17.13 0.17
CA GLN A 207 -2.68 18.53 -0.25
C GLN A 207 -1.27 19.09 0.02
N ASP A 208 -0.69 18.82 1.19
CA ASP A 208 0.67 19.26 1.53
C ASP A 208 1.71 18.63 0.60
N ARG A 209 1.54 17.34 0.26
CA ARG A 209 2.43 16.64 -0.68
C ARG A 209 2.35 17.22 -2.09
N LEU A 210 1.15 17.58 -2.56
CA LEU A 210 0.97 18.25 -3.85
C LEU A 210 1.62 19.62 -3.85
N ASN A 211 1.38 20.42 -2.81
CA ASN A 211 1.95 21.77 -2.67
C ASN A 211 3.48 21.73 -2.62
N LEU A 212 4.06 20.77 -1.90
CA LEU A 212 5.50 20.62 -1.78
C LEU A 212 6.16 20.20 -3.11
N SER A 213 5.55 19.23 -3.79
CA SER A 213 6.21 18.56 -4.93
C SER A 213 5.86 19.16 -6.29
N GLY A 214 4.69 19.80 -6.42
CA GLY A 214 4.14 20.21 -7.70
C GLY A 214 3.69 19.04 -8.58
N ALA A 215 3.49 17.84 -7.99
CA ALA A 215 3.01 16.68 -8.73
C ALA A 215 1.64 16.93 -9.35
N THR A 216 1.42 16.40 -10.54
CA THR A 216 0.18 16.59 -11.33
C THR A 216 -0.99 15.77 -10.77
N GLY A 217 -0.70 14.68 -10.08
CA GLY A 217 -1.68 13.79 -9.46
C GLY A 217 -1.07 12.94 -8.35
N LEU A 218 -1.88 12.10 -7.73
CA LEU A 218 -1.52 11.27 -6.59
C LEU A 218 -1.76 9.80 -6.87
N MET A 219 -0.86 8.93 -6.39
CA MET A 219 -1.06 7.49 -6.42
C MET A 219 -1.17 6.95 -4.98
N ILE A 220 -2.27 6.29 -4.68
CA ILE A 220 -2.60 5.79 -3.35
C ILE A 220 -2.44 4.27 -3.31
N GLY A 221 -1.57 3.81 -2.40
CA GLY A 221 -1.36 2.38 -2.14
C GLY A 221 -2.06 1.94 -0.84
N ARG A 222 -1.30 1.77 0.22
CA ARG A 222 -1.77 1.27 1.53
C ARG A 222 -2.92 2.07 2.12
N GLY A 223 -2.97 3.39 1.86
CA GLY A 223 -4.10 4.23 2.29
C GLY A 223 -5.43 3.71 1.78
N ALA A 224 -5.50 3.27 0.52
CA ALA A 224 -6.70 2.68 -0.06
C ALA A 224 -7.06 1.32 0.57
N LEU A 225 -6.07 0.51 0.96
CA LEU A 225 -6.31 -0.76 1.65
C LEU A 225 -6.82 -0.55 3.08
N ILE A 226 -6.44 0.54 3.74
CA ILE A 226 -6.94 0.92 5.06
C ILE A 226 -8.35 1.48 4.97
N LYS A 227 -8.59 2.38 4.02
CA LYS A 227 -9.90 3.03 3.79
C LYS A 227 -10.15 3.28 2.30
N PRO A 228 -10.91 2.41 1.61
CA PRO A 228 -11.18 2.57 0.18
C PRO A 228 -11.84 3.92 -0.18
N TRP A 229 -12.57 4.51 0.74
CA TRP A 229 -13.19 5.84 0.59
C TRP A 229 -12.21 7.02 0.63
N ILE A 230 -10.91 6.78 0.81
CA ILE A 230 -9.87 7.81 0.71
C ILE A 230 -9.94 8.59 -0.60
N PHE A 231 -10.36 7.96 -1.70
CA PHE A 231 -10.52 8.63 -3.00
C PHE A 231 -11.60 9.72 -2.96
N GLN A 232 -12.67 9.49 -2.19
CA GLN A 232 -13.72 10.47 -1.95
C GLN A 232 -13.22 11.61 -1.07
N GLU A 233 -12.54 11.30 0.04
CA GLU A 233 -11.96 12.31 0.93
C GLU A 233 -10.97 13.21 0.18
N LEU A 234 -10.11 12.63 -0.67
CA LEU A 234 -9.14 13.39 -1.47
C LEU A 234 -9.82 14.32 -2.48
N ARG A 235 -10.89 13.87 -3.11
CA ARG A 235 -11.65 14.68 -4.08
C ARG A 235 -12.44 15.81 -3.42
N GLU A 236 -13.07 15.50 -2.30
CA GLU A 236 -13.97 16.42 -1.59
C GLU A 236 -13.23 17.28 -0.55
N LYS A 237 -11.96 16.97 -0.28
CA LYS A 237 -11.11 17.62 0.74
C LYS A 237 -11.82 17.67 2.10
N THR A 238 -12.36 16.53 2.51
CA THR A 238 -13.13 16.38 3.74
C THR A 238 -12.79 15.08 4.45
N ASP A 239 -12.95 15.07 5.76
CA ASP A 239 -12.81 13.87 6.58
C ASP A 239 -14.15 13.14 6.63
N LEU A 240 -14.15 11.84 6.36
CA LEU A 240 -15.35 11.00 6.45
C LEU A 240 -15.29 10.16 7.72
N ASP A 241 -16.17 10.47 8.68
CA ASP A 241 -16.36 9.68 9.89
C ASP A 241 -17.41 8.59 9.64
N LEU A 242 -16.98 7.50 9.01
CA LEU A 242 -17.87 6.38 8.73
C LEU A 242 -18.12 5.55 9.99
N THR A 243 -19.39 5.35 10.28
CA THR A 243 -19.82 4.45 11.35
C THR A 243 -19.35 3.01 11.13
N PRO A 244 -19.26 2.18 12.18
CA PRO A 244 -18.94 0.76 12.03
C PRO A 244 -19.86 0.04 11.03
N GLN A 245 -21.15 0.38 11.02
CA GLN A 245 -22.15 -0.18 10.12
C GLN A 245 -21.86 0.15 8.65
N GLU A 246 -21.53 1.39 8.34
CA GLU A 246 -21.14 1.80 6.99
C GLU A 246 -19.87 1.10 6.52
N ARG A 247 -18.87 0.95 7.39
CA ARG A 247 -17.64 0.22 7.07
C ARG A 247 -17.88 -1.27 6.87
N ILE A 248 -18.77 -1.88 7.65
CA ILE A 248 -19.24 -3.26 7.44
C ILE A 248 -19.91 -3.38 6.07
N ALA A 249 -20.81 -2.45 5.71
CA ALA A 249 -21.49 -2.47 4.42
C ALA A 249 -20.50 -2.35 3.24
N ILE A 250 -19.47 -1.51 3.36
CA ILE A 250 -18.40 -1.39 2.35
C ILE A 250 -17.62 -2.71 2.22
N TYR A 251 -17.28 -3.33 3.34
CA TYR A 251 -16.51 -4.58 3.34
C TYR A 251 -17.34 -5.76 2.82
N LEU A 252 -18.64 -5.82 3.10
CA LEU A 252 -19.57 -6.76 2.51
C LEU A 252 -19.68 -6.58 0.99
N ARG A 253 -19.74 -5.33 0.52
CA ARG A 253 -19.75 -5.02 -0.92
C ARG A 253 -18.50 -5.56 -1.59
N LEU A 254 -17.32 -5.36 -0.98
CA LEU A 254 -16.07 -5.93 -1.46
C LEU A 254 -16.15 -7.47 -1.52
N THR A 255 -16.67 -8.09 -0.46
CA THR A 255 -16.83 -9.56 -0.40
C THR A 255 -17.71 -10.08 -1.54
N ASN A 256 -18.85 -9.40 -1.81
CA ASN A 256 -19.71 -9.76 -2.93
C ASN A 256 -19.01 -9.61 -4.29
N TYR A 257 -18.26 -8.54 -4.51
CA TYR A 257 -17.46 -8.37 -5.74
C TYR A 257 -16.39 -9.45 -5.90
N MET A 258 -15.80 -9.88 -4.79
CA MET A 258 -14.83 -10.97 -4.79
C MET A 258 -15.48 -12.31 -5.15
N LEU A 259 -16.66 -12.63 -4.57
CA LEU A 259 -17.40 -13.85 -4.91
C LEU A 259 -17.91 -13.83 -6.36
N GLU A 260 -18.42 -12.70 -6.84
CA GLU A 260 -18.78 -12.51 -8.25
C GLU A 260 -17.59 -12.79 -9.20
N HIS A 261 -16.38 -12.39 -8.81
CA HIS A 261 -15.18 -12.53 -9.64
C HIS A 261 -14.52 -13.90 -9.57
N PHE A 262 -14.40 -14.49 -8.37
CA PHE A 262 -13.69 -15.76 -8.13
C PHE A 262 -14.61 -16.97 -8.05
N GLY A 263 -15.93 -16.76 -8.03
CA GLY A 263 -16.94 -17.81 -7.87
C GLY A 263 -17.42 -17.93 -6.42
N ASP A 264 -18.63 -18.44 -6.27
CA ASP A 264 -19.29 -18.73 -5.00
C ASP A 264 -19.21 -20.23 -4.58
N ASP A 265 -18.52 -21.03 -5.40
CA ASP A 265 -18.21 -22.41 -5.08
C ASP A 265 -17.14 -22.52 -3.98
N ALA A 266 -16.89 -23.74 -3.51
CA ALA A 266 -15.93 -23.99 -2.44
C ALA A 266 -14.50 -23.51 -2.76
N HIS A 267 -14.11 -23.43 -4.03
CA HIS A 267 -12.80 -22.91 -4.45
C HIS A 267 -12.79 -21.38 -4.40
N GLY A 268 -13.79 -20.72 -4.97
CA GLY A 268 -13.95 -19.29 -4.96
C GLY A 268 -14.05 -18.75 -3.53
N GLN A 269 -14.90 -19.36 -2.68
CA GLN A 269 -15.01 -18.97 -1.27
C GLN A 269 -13.69 -19.04 -0.51
N ARG A 270 -12.88 -20.10 -0.72
CA ARG A 270 -11.53 -20.19 -0.12
C ARG A 270 -10.59 -19.07 -0.63
N THR A 271 -10.67 -18.73 -1.91
CA THR A 271 -9.88 -17.66 -2.51
C THR A 271 -10.27 -16.31 -1.90
N VAL A 272 -11.57 -16.06 -1.77
CA VAL A 272 -12.11 -14.83 -1.15
C VAL A 272 -11.73 -14.77 0.33
N SER A 273 -11.93 -15.84 1.11
CA SER A 273 -11.53 -15.87 2.52
C SER A 273 -10.02 -15.60 2.69
N SER A 274 -9.18 -16.18 1.84
CA SER A 274 -7.72 -15.93 1.87
C SER A 274 -7.36 -14.47 1.57
N PHE A 275 -8.10 -13.81 0.66
CA PHE A 275 -7.91 -12.39 0.40
C PHE A 275 -8.37 -11.55 1.57
N LEU A 276 -9.58 -11.77 2.09
CA LEU A 276 -10.13 -11.01 3.21
C LEU A 276 -9.26 -11.14 4.46
N PHE A 277 -8.76 -12.34 4.76
CA PHE A 277 -7.79 -12.58 5.84
C PHE A 277 -6.54 -11.70 5.72
N TRP A 278 -5.97 -11.58 4.52
CA TRP A 278 -4.83 -10.73 4.26
C TRP A 278 -5.19 -9.25 4.32
N HIS A 279 -6.28 -8.85 3.68
CA HIS A 279 -6.72 -7.46 3.56
C HIS A 279 -7.13 -6.88 4.93
N PHE A 280 -7.76 -7.68 5.77
CA PHE A 280 -8.22 -7.26 7.10
C PHE A 280 -7.07 -6.78 8.00
N ASP A 281 -5.83 -7.25 7.79
CA ASP A 281 -4.63 -6.76 8.49
C ASP A 281 -4.31 -5.28 8.19
N LEU A 282 -4.88 -4.74 7.13
CA LEU A 282 -4.76 -3.32 6.76
C LEU A 282 -6.05 -2.56 7.10
N PHE A 283 -7.20 -3.13 6.77
CA PHE A 283 -8.50 -2.52 7.04
C PHE A 283 -8.76 -2.26 8.54
N ASN A 284 -8.30 -3.15 9.42
CA ASN A 284 -8.40 -2.98 10.87
C ASN A 284 -7.57 -1.82 11.44
N ARG A 285 -6.68 -1.22 10.63
CA ARG A 285 -5.86 -0.06 11.01
C ARG A 285 -6.60 1.26 10.85
N TYR A 286 -7.79 1.25 10.30
CA TYR A 286 -8.58 2.47 10.16
C TYR A 286 -8.79 3.16 11.50
N ARG A 287 -8.64 4.47 11.47
CA ARG A 287 -9.01 5.40 12.54
C ARG A 287 -9.57 6.65 11.90
N TYR A 288 -10.56 7.24 12.52
CA TYR A 288 -10.99 8.58 12.16
C TYR A 288 -9.90 9.57 12.55
N LEU A 289 -9.45 10.36 11.60
CA LEU A 289 -8.31 11.27 11.72
C LEU A 289 -8.73 12.65 11.23
N PRO A 290 -9.54 13.39 12.02
CA PRO A 290 -10.03 14.69 11.60
C PRO A 290 -8.91 15.73 11.54
N TYR A 291 -9.04 16.67 10.60
CA TYR A 291 -8.04 17.70 10.29
C TYR A 291 -7.66 18.52 11.53
N ASP A 292 -8.67 19.00 12.29
CA ASP A 292 -8.48 19.85 13.47
C ASP A 292 -7.67 19.21 14.60
N GLN A 293 -7.60 17.87 14.64
CA GLN A 293 -6.89 17.13 15.69
C GLN A 293 -5.55 16.55 15.22
N TYR A 294 -5.41 16.21 13.95
CA TYR A 294 -4.27 15.42 13.46
C TYR A 294 -3.39 16.16 12.45
N TYR A 295 -3.78 17.35 12.00
CA TYR A 295 -2.99 18.07 10.99
C TYR A 295 -1.57 18.36 11.47
N GLU A 296 -1.41 18.95 12.67
CA GLU A 296 -0.09 19.26 13.24
C GLU A 296 0.80 18.00 13.40
N ALA A 297 0.19 16.89 13.82
CA ALA A 297 0.91 15.62 13.94
C ALA A 297 1.36 15.07 12.57
N SER A 298 0.54 15.27 11.53
CA SER A 298 0.86 14.83 10.15
C SER A 298 2.06 15.57 9.55
N LEU A 299 2.30 16.82 9.96
CA LEU A 299 3.46 17.60 9.53
C LEU A 299 4.77 17.03 10.11
N GLN A 300 4.70 16.41 11.28
CA GLN A 300 5.86 15.83 11.97
C GLN A 300 6.15 14.41 11.46
N HIS A 301 5.11 13.62 11.23
CA HIS A 301 5.25 12.22 10.82
C HIS A 301 4.02 11.73 10.04
N PRO A 302 4.18 10.98 8.93
CA PRO A 302 3.05 10.45 8.18
C PRO A 302 2.13 9.59 9.03
N LEU A 303 0.84 9.90 9.01
CA LEU A 303 -0.16 9.22 9.87
C LEU A 303 -0.29 7.73 9.56
N ILE A 304 -0.07 7.32 8.32
CA ILE A 304 -0.08 5.90 7.92
C ILE A 304 1.01 5.08 8.62
N GLN A 305 2.05 5.71 9.14
CA GLN A 305 3.15 5.06 9.88
C GLN A 305 3.03 5.24 11.39
N THR A 306 2.17 6.13 11.84
CA THR A 306 1.95 6.38 13.25
C THR A 306 1.24 5.17 13.87
N ARG A 307 1.84 4.58 14.91
CA ARG A 307 1.17 3.57 15.74
C ARG A 307 0.23 4.29 16.67
N LEU A 308 -1.00 4.48 16.24
CA LEU A 308 -2.06 4.93 17.12
C LEU A 308 -2.39 3.77 18.06
N ASN A 309 -2.35 4.02 19.37
CA ASN A 309 -2.85 3.06 20.33
C ASN A 309 -4.31 2.76 19.99
N ASN A 310 -4.67 1.48 19.95
CA ASN A 310 -6.04 1.07 19.76
C ASN A 310 -6.85 1.51 20.98
N ILE A 311 -7.41 2.73 20.90
CA ILE A 311 -8.38 3.20 21.89
C ILE A 311 -9.69 2.50 21.53
N TYR A 312 -9.96 1.42 22.25
CA TYR A 312 -11.27 0.78 22.17
C TYR A 312 -12.23 1.65 22.99
N ASP A 313 -13.06 2.42 22.31
CA ASP A 313 -14.02 3.33 22.94
C ASP A 313 -15.22 2.61 23.59
N GLY A 314 -15.15 1.29 23.66
CA GLY A 314 -16.17 0.45 24.25
C GLY A 314 -17.33 0.07 23.31
N ARG A 315 -17.38 0.58 22.08
CA ARG A 315 -18.38 0.19 21.06
C ARG A 315 -18.01 -1.17 20.47
N PRO A 316 -18.85 -2.22 20.64
CA PRO A 316 -18.47 -3.59 20.25
C PRO A 316 -18.09 -3.74 18.77
N LEU A 317 -18.81 -3.11 17.84
CA LEU A 317 -18.50 -3.22 16.42
C LEU A 317 -17.21 -2.52 16.04
N GLU A 318 -16.83 -1.41 16.70
CA GLU A 318 -15.51 -0.78 16.53
C GLU A 318 -14.40 -1.73 16.98
N VAL A 319 -14.59 -2.40 18.12
CA VAL A 319 -13.64 -3.40 18.61
C VAL A 319 -13.47 -4.54 17.63
N ALA A 320 -14.58 -5.04 17.06
CA ALA A 320 -14.54 -6.08 16.03
C ALA A 320 -13.76 -5.63 14.78
N LEU A 321 -14.06 -4.44 14.26
CA LEU A 321 -13.39 -3.92 13.06
C LEU A 321 -11.92 -3.56 13.30
N ALA A 322 -11.52 -3.27 14.53
CA ALA A 322 -10.14 -3.01 14.92
C ALA A 322 -9.38 -4.26 15.43
N GLY A 323 -10.04 -5.40 15.46
CA GLY A 323 -9.48 -6.66 15.98
C GLY A 323 -8.24 -7.12 15.20
N TYR A 324 -7.31 -7.74 15.89
CA TYR A 324 -6.07 -8.24 15.29
C TYR A 324 -5.77 -9.67 15.78
N GLY A 325 -4.75 -10.27 15.17
CA GLY A 325 -4.35 -11.64 15.45
C GLY A 325 -4.84 -12.63 14.38
N LYS A 326 -4.12 -13.72 14.24
CA LYS A 326 -4.32 -14.66 13.14
C LYS A 326 -5.71 -15.30 13.20
N SER A 327 -6.06 -15.91 14.33
CA SER A 327 -7.35 -16.59 14.49
C SER A 327 -8.53 -15.63 14.29
N PHE A 328 -8.45 -14.42 14.85
CA PHE A 328 -9.51 -13.43 14.70
C PHE A 328 -9.73 -13.02 13.24
N ARG A 329 -8.66 -12.81 12.47
CA ARG A 329 -8.77 -12.47 11.04
C ARG A 329 -9.35 -13.63 10.22
N GLU A 330 -9.06 -14.89 10.60
CA GLU A 330 -9.66 -16.07 9.99
C GLU A 330 -11.17 -16.10 10.25
N ASP A 331 -11.60 -15.87 11.50
CA ASP A 331 -13.01 -15.80 11.88
C ASP A 331 -13.74 -14.68 11.11
N MET A 332 -13.15 -13.47 11.06
CA MET A 332 -13.70 -12.35 10.30
C MET A 332 -13.86 -12.66 8.81
N ALA A 333 -12.84 -13.21 8.18
CA ALA A 333 -12.89 -13.55 6.76
C ALA A 333 -14.01 -14.58 6.47
N ASN A 334 -14.12 -15.60 7.31
CA ASN A 334 -15.14 -16.63 7.16
C ASN A 334 -16.56 -16.10 7.41
N LEU A 335 -16.74 -15.23 8.40
CA LEU A 335 -18.03 -14.58 8.69
C LEU A 335 -18.51 -13.74 7.50
N PHE A 336 -17.63 -12.94 6.90
CA PHE A 336 -17.98 -12.11 5.73
C PHE A 336 -18.35 -12.97 4.51
N VAL A 337 -17.62 -14.05 4.24
CA VAL A 337 -17.96 -14.99 3.15
C VAL A 337 -19.29 -15.68 3.39
N LYS A 338 -19.52 -16.16 4.61
CA LYS A 338 -20.79 -16.81 5.00
C LYS A 338 -21.98 -15.86 4.92
N CYS A 339 -21.77 -14.61 5.37
CA CYS A 339 -22.80 -13.57 5.37
C CYS A 339 -23.32 -13.24 3.96
N ALA A 340 -22.49 -13.34 2.93
CA ALA A 340 -22.88 -13.02 1.56
C ALA A 340 -24.03 -13.91 1.03
N ALA A 341 -24.27 -15.08 1.65
CA ALA A 341 -25.37 -15.99 1.32
C ALA A 341 -26.70 -15.66 2.04
N GLU A 342 -26.71 -14.71 2.97
CA GLU A 342 -27.84 -14.38 3.81
C GLU A 342 -28.83 -13.41 3.15
N LYS A 343 -30.11 -13.49 3.50
CA LYS A 343 -31.16 -12.59 2.99
C LYS A 343 -30.99 -11.15 3.48
N HIS A 344 -30.50 -10.99 4.73
CA HIS A 344 -30.24 -9.69 5.38
C HIS A 344 -28.81 -9.67 5.90
N PRO A 345 -27.83 -9.60 4.99
CA PRO A 345 -26.45 -9.88 5.32
C PRO A 345 -25.87 -8.93 6.37
N GLN A 346 -26.21 -7.64 6.32
CA GLN A 346 -25.67 -6.68 7.28
C GLN A 346 -26.17 -6.95 8.71
N VAL A 347 -27.47 -7.12 8.88
CA VAL A 347 -28.07 -7.40 10.21
C VAL A 347 -27.57 -8.72 10.78
N TRP A 348 -27.49 -9.75 9.92
CA TRP A 348 -26.94 -11.04 10.31
C TRP A 348 -25.50 -10.90 10.78
N LEU A 349 -24.66 -10.22 10.02
CA LEU A 349 -23.24 -10.05 10.34
C LEU A 349 -23.03 -9.24 11.63
N GLU A 350 -23.80 -8.18 11.85
CA GLU A 350 -23.76 -7.41 13.09
C GLU A 350 -24.05 -8.28 14.31
N ASN A 351 -25.06 -9.14 14.21
CA ASN A 351 -25.42 -10.09 15.27
C ASN A 351 -24.31 -11.12 15.54
N GLU A 352 -23.62 -11.62 14.51
CA GLU A 352 -22.50 -12.55 14.66
C GLU A 352 -21.21 -11.86 15.14
N LEU A 353 -21.01 -10.58 14.78
CA LEU A 353 -19.85 -9.81 15.21
C LEU A 353 -19.92 -9.38 16.67
N LEU A 354 -21.11 -9.14 17.23
CA LEU A 354 -21.26 -8.69 18.61
C LEU A 354 -20.65 -9.66 19.64
N PRO A 355 -20.97 -10.98 19.62
CA PRO A 355 -20.34 -11.95 20.52
C PRO A 355 -18.82 -12.04 20.33
N LEU A 356 -18.35 -11.98 19.08
CA LEU A 356 -16.93 -12.01 18.78
C LEU A 356 -16.21 -10.79 19.34
N ALA A 357 -16.81 -9.61 19.23
CA ALA A 357 -16.29 -8.36 19.81
C ALA A 357 -16.21 -8.44 21.34
N GLN A 358 -17.26 -8.96 22.00
CA GLN A 358 -17.29 -9.13 23.46
C GLN A 358 -16.15 -10.03 23.94
N LYS A 359 -15.96 -11.18 23.29
CA LYS A 359 -14.85 -12.09 23.59
C LYS A 359 -13.47 -11.43 23.40
N LEU A 360 -13.32 -10.58 22.39
CA LEU A 360 -12.08 -9.81 22.20
C LEU A 360 -11.87 -8.80 23.31
N MET A 361 -12.91 -8.05 23.70
CA MET A 361 -12.83 -7.07 24.79
C MET A 361 -12.39 -7.73 26.09
N GLU A 362 -12.94 -8.89 26.43
CA GLU A 362 -12.55 -9.66 27.60
C GLU A 362 -11.08 -10.09 27.54
N ASN A 363 -10.63 -10.60 26.38
CA ASN A 363 -9.23 -10.99 26.18
C ASN A 363 -8.27 -9.80 26.31
N TYR A 364 -8.64 -8.64 25.78
CA TYR A 364 -7.82 -7.44 25.89
C TYR A 364 -7.73 -6.90 27.32
N ARG A 365 -8.84 -6.92 28.05
CA ARG A 365 -8.83 -6.57 29.49
C ARG A 365 -7.89 -7.48 30.27
N ARG A 366 -8.03 -8.79 30.11
CA ARG A 366 -7.14 -9.76 30.77
C ARG A 366 -5.67 -9.52 30.44
N GLN A 367 -5.33 -9.34 29.15
CA GLN A 367 -3.95 -9.06 28.75
C GLN A 367 -3.42 -7.73 29.30
N ALA A 368 -4.26 -6.72 29.42
CA ALA A 368 -3.88 -5.43 30.02
C ALA A 368 -3.61 -5.60 31.52
N GLU A 369 -4.45 -6.34 32.21
CA GLU A 369 -4.29 -6.67 33.65
C GLU A 369 -3.00 -7.47 33.89
N GLU A 370 -2.75 -8.51 33.09
CA GLU A 370 -1.51 -9.32 33.14
C GLU A 370 -0.25 -8.45 32.93
N LYS A 371 -0.26 -7.57 31.92
CA LYS A 371 0.86 -6.66 31.66
C LYS A 371 1.06 -5.62 32.77
N ALA A 372 -0.04 -5.11 33.35
CA ALA A 372 0.03 -4.20 34.47
C ALA A 372 0.61 -4.87 35.72
N ALA A 373 0.18 -6.10 36.01
CA ALA A 373 0.72 -6.91 37.08
C ALA A 373 2.21 -7.24 36.88
N GLU A 374 2.61 -7.62 35.68
CA GLU A 374 4.03 -7.88 35.33
C GLU A 374 4.89 -6.62 35.50
N LYS A 375 4.38 -5.46 35.06
CA LYS A 375 5.06 -4.18 35.20
C LYS A 375 5.23 -3.82 36.69
N ALA A 376 4.15 -3.93 37.48
CA ALA A 376 4.18 -3.66 38.91
C ALA A 376 5.18 -4.59 39.63
N LEU A 377 5.24 -5.89 39.26
CA LEU A 377 6.19 -6.85 39.82
C LEU A 377 7.66 -6.45 39.48
N LYS A 378 7.92 -6.05 38.24
CA LYS A 378 9.26 -5.57 37.85
C LYS A 378 9.68 -4.29 38.58
N GLU A 379 8.74 -3.37 38.79
CA GLU A 379 8.98 -2.14 39.55
C GLU A 379 9.26 -2.45 41.03
N ALA A 380 8.49 -3.35 41.63
CA ALA A 380 8.71 -3.81 43.02
C ALA A 380 10.07 -4.53 43.16
N GLN A 381 10.45 -5.39 42.22
CA GLN A 381 11.75 -6.04 42.24
C GLN A 381 12.92 -5.05 42.08
N LYS A 382 12.73 -3.98 41.27
CA LYS A 382 13.73 -2.93 41.09
C LYS A 382 13.90 -2.07 42.33
N GLN A 383 12.83 -1.86 43.11
CA GLN A 383 12.86 -1.16 44.39
C GLN A 383 13.41 -2.02 45.55
N ALA A 384 13.26 -3.35 45.44
CA ALA A 384 13.75 -4.29 46.46
C ALA A 384 15.25 -4.65 46.30
N GLN A 385 15.90 -4.27 45.20
CA GLN A 385 17.35 -4.42 45.10
C GLN A 385 18.05 -3.37 45.94
N PRO A 386 18.84 -3.74 47.00
CA PRO A 386 19.55 -2.77 47.78
C PRO A 386 20.51 -2.00 46.89
N SER A 387 20.50 -0.69 46.98
CA SER A 387 21.49 0.18 46.36
C SER A 387 22.86 -0.31 46.86
N SER A 388 23.63 -0.92 45.99
CA SER A 388 25.05 -1.17 46.25
C SER A 388 25.75 0.20 46.30
N SER A 389 25.67 0.84 47.44
CA SER A 389 26.48 2.01 47.78
C SER A 389 27.92 1.53 47.78
N GLY A 390 28.66 2.01 46.79
CA GLY A 390 30.06 1.67 46.61
C GLY A 390 30.90 1.93 47.82
N LEU A 391 31.65 0.96 48.25
CA LEU A 391 32.86 1.21 49.01
C LEU A 391 33.89 1.84 48.09
N PRO A 392 34.61 2.88 48.52
CA PRO A 392 35.65 3.48 47.70
C PRO A 392 36.82 2.49 47.57
N PHE A 393 37.10 2.06 46.37
CA PHE A 393 38.31 1.37 46.05
C PHE A 393 39.48 2.34 46.24
N ASN A 394 40.38 2.01 47.17
CA ASN A 394 41.70 2.62 47.32
C ASN A 394 42.49 2.48 46.03
N GLU A 395 43.04 3.57 45.54
CA GLU A 395 44.09 3.59 44.53
C GLU A 395 45.34 2.87 45.01
N PRO A 396 45.93 1.99 44.23
CA PRO A 396 47.32 1.56 44.49
C PRO A 396 48.30 2.61 43.93
N ILE A 397 49.19 3.00 44.82
CA ILE A 397 50.35 3.88 44.62
C ILE A 397 51.18 3.40 43.42
N ALA A 398 51.52 4.35 42.58
CA ALA A 398 52.46 4.20 41.48
C ALA A 398 53.86 3.90 42.02
N ASP A 399 54.49 2.78 41.62
CA ASP A 399 55.94 2.59 41.68
C ASP A 399 56.52 2.65 40.28
N SER A 400 57.36 3.68 40.16
CA SER A 400 58.24 3.93 39.03
C SER A 400 59.42 2.95 39.05
N LEU A 401 59.81 2.41 37.90
CA LEU A 401 61.20 2.33 37.46
C LEU A 401 61.37 1.59 36.11
N PRO A 402 62.51 1.72 35.41
CA PRO A 402 62.55 1.96 33.98
C PRO A 402 63.25 0.84 33.16
N ASN A 403 63.20 0.98 31.84
CA ASN A 403 64.12 0.44 30.82
C ASN A 403 64.25 -1.09 30.66
N SER A 404 63.85 -1.56 29.54
CA SER A 404 64.72 -1.97 28.39
C SER A 404 63.82 -2.39 27.22
#